data_23deaa3533ce9773514ce2ffa2d97061
#
_entry.id   23deaa3533ce9773514ce2ffa2d97061
#
_cell.length_a   1.000
_cell.length_b   1.000
_cell.length_c   1.000
_cell.angle_alpha   90.00
_cell.angle_beta   90.00
_cell.angle_gamma   90.00
#
_symmetry.space_group_name_H-M   'P 1'
#
loop_
_entity.id
_entity.type
_entity.pdbx_description
1 polymer ?
#
loop_
_entity_poly.entity_id
_entity_poly.type
_entity_poly.pdbx_seq_one_letter_code
_entity_poly.pdbx_strand_id
1 'polypeptide(L)'
;MIKKALLPCLSMLAGMMIGGPAAAAVSASDAAKLGAELTPLGAEKAGNADGSIPAWDGGLSSAAQAGNPGFKPGQHYADPYASDKPLYTVTAANMGQYANKLTEGHKKLLQTYKNSFKMIVYPTHRSAAFPERIYDATKRVATTANLAAGGNGVTGAVEGIPFAIPKQGVEVFWNHVLRFRADTAQRSIGQAAVTASGSYTPVKFRDEFLFQYSQAGMTEQKLDNVIAFFIQETTAPARYAGEILLVHETLDQSKENRRAWIYNPGQRRVRRAPNVAFDNPGTNADNQRTSDQYDMYNGSPERYEWTLVGKKEIYVPYNAYKLQSNTLKYSDILKKNHINQDLARYELHRVWVVDSTLKAGTSHVYSRRTLYVDEDSWQILAVDCYDRRGQLYRVQEGHVINYYDVPNLWTTLELVMDLSNGRYLALGLQNEEPRSYDFTIKRTPADYQPNALQRRGVR
;
A
#
# COMPACT_ATOMS: atom_id res chain seq x y z
N MET A 1 12.72 -37.18 74.63
CA MET A 1 12.56 -37.87 73.35
C MET A 1 12.08 -36.87 72.32
N ILE A 2 13.01 -36.40 71.51
CA ILE A 2 12.76 -35.35 70.52
C ILE A 2 12.73 -36.02 69.16
N LYS A 3 11.54 -36.03 68.49
CA LYS A 3 11.40 -36.49 67.08
C LYS A 3 11.73 -35.39 66.15
N LYS A 4 12.79 -35.50 65.33
CA LYS A 4 13.16 -34.67 64.19
C LYS A 4 12.26 -35.01 63.03
N ALA A 5 11.52 -34.00 62.47
CA ALA A 5 10.81 -34.10 61.21
C ALA A 5 11.74 -33.65 60.09
N LEU A 6 11.97 -34.50 59.09
CA LEU A 6 12.61 -34.18 57.84
C LEU A 6 11.58 -33.54 56.90
N LEU A 7 11.87 -32.32 56.40
CA LEU A 7 11.20 -31.76 55.24
C LEU A 7 11.88 -32.25 53.93
N PRO A 8 11.12 -32.62 52.92
CA PRO A 8 11.69 -32.86 51.59
C PRO A 8 11.84 -31.53 50.84
N CYS A 9 13.05 -31.24 50.33
CA CYS A 9 13.33 -30.23 49.36
C CYS A 9 12.65 -30.54 48.02
N LEU A 10 11.68 -29.73 47.64
CA LEU A 10 11.07 -29.75 46.31
C LEU A 10 11.94 -28.89 45.38
N SER A 11 12.76 -29.53 44.54
CA SER A 11 13.51 -28.87 43.47
C SER A 11 12.57 -28.47 42.35
N MET A 12 12.27 -27.17 42.25
CA MET A 12 11.64 -26.56 41.04
C MET A 12 12.64 -26.63 39.89
N LEU A 13 12.42 -27.51 38.91
CA LEU A 13 13.01 -27.40 37.60
C LEU A 13 12.32 -26.24 36.88
N ALA A 14 13.03 -25.10 36.78
CA ALA A 14 12.66 -24.03 35.87
C ALA A 14 12.93 -24.51 34.44
N GLY A 15 11.88 -24.88 33.71
CA GLY A 15 11.93 -25.15 32.29
C GLY A 15 12.25 -23.85 31.55
N MET A 16 13.49 -23.67 31.12
CA MET A 16 13.84 -22.69 30.10
C MET A 16 13.12 -23.11 28.80
N MET A 17 12.05 -22.41 28.47
CA MET A 17 11.55 -22.42 27.10
C MET A 17 12.61 -21.72 26.25
N ILE A 18 13.44 -22.49 25.56
CA ILE A 18 14.28 -22.03 24.46
C ILE A 18 13.31 -21.75 23.35
N GLY A 19 12.89 -20.49 23.23
CA GLY A 19 12.23 -19.99 22.03
C GLY A 19 13.22 -20.14 20.86
N GLY A 20 13.03 -21.20 20.08
CA GLY A 20 13.77 -21.35 18.83
C GLY A 20 13.53 -20.13 17.94
N PRO A 21 14.50 -19.74 17.11
CA PRO A 21 14.30 -18.64 16.14
C PRO A 21 13.10 -19.00 15.26
N ALA A 22 12.14 -18.11 15.18
CA ALA A 22 11.02 -18.25 14.23
C ALA A 22 11.60 -18.21 12.82
N ALA A 23 11.76 -19.36 12.19
CA ALA A 23 12.28 -19.47 10.84
C ALA A 23 11.24 -18.91 9.86
N ALA A 24 11.39 -17.65 9.46
CA ALA A 24 10.57 -17.03 8.42
C ALA A 24 11.01 -17.46 7.01
N ALA A 25 12.32 -17.67 6.80
CA ALA A 25 12.88 -18.14 5.55
C ALA A 25 12.22 -19.46 5.08
N VAL A 26 11.95 -19.55 3.78
CA VAL A 26 11.41 -20.77 3.17
C VAL A 26 12.52 -21.77 2.85
N SER A 27 12.15 -23.04 2.67
CA SER A 27 13.09 -24.08 2.24
C SER A 27 13.60 -23.81 0.82
N ALA A 28 14.75 -24.36 0.46
CA ALA A 28 15.27 -24.28 -0.93
C ALA A 28 14.29 -24.91 -1.93
N SER A 29 13.54 -25.97 -1.54
CA SER A 29 12.52 -26.57 -2.40
C SER A 29 11.31 -25.67 -2.60
N ASP A 30 10.90 -24.88 -1.61
CA ASP A 30 9.82 -23.91 -1.78
C ASP A 30 10.28 -22.71 -2.61
N ALA A 31 11.49 -22.21 -2.38
CA ALA A 31 12.07 -21.14 -3.19
C ALA A 31 12.20 -21.52 -4.67
N ALA A 32 12.42 -22.80 -4.98
CA ALA A 32 12.48 -23.29 -6.36
C ALA A 32 11.15 -23.21 -7.11
N LYS A 33 10.02 -23.09 -6.42
CA LYS A 33 8.70 -22.89 -7.03
C LYS A 33 8.54 -21.49 -7.65
N LEU A 34 9.34 -20.50 -7.20
CA LEU A 34 9.30 -19.12 -7.72
C LEU A 34 9.79 -19.09 -9.18
N GLY A 35 8.94 -18.60 -10.07
CA GLY A 35 9.15 -18.60 -11.52
C GLY A 35 8.76 -19.91 -12.22
N ALA A 36 8.50 -20.99 -11.47
CA ALA A 36 8.04 -22.28 -11.99
C ALA A 36 6.51 -22.45 -11.82
N GLU A 37 6.08 -23.00 -10.70
CA GLU A 37 4.65 -23.16 -10.34
C GLU A 37 4.03 -21.83 -9.90
N LEU A 38 4.81 -21.01 -9.20
CA LEU A 38 4.43 -19.66 -8.79
C LEU A 38 5.02 -18.62 -9.75
N THR A 39 4.43 -17.44 -9.79
CA THR A 39 5.08 -16.29 -10.42
C THR A 39 6.40 -15.97 -9.70
N PRO A 40 7.30 -15.20 -10.28
CA PRO A 40 8.55 -14.83 -9.61
C PRO A 40 8.35 -14.11 -8.26
N LEU A 41 7.20 -13.47 -8.04
CA LEU A 41 6.85 -12.81 -6.78
C LEU A 41 5.97 -13.66 -5.84
N GLY A 42 5.67 -14.91 -6.20
CA GLY A 42 5.01 -15.88 -5.31
C GLY A 42 3.48 -15.99 -5.49
N ALA A 43 2.89 -15.35 -6.49
CA ALA A 43 1.50 -15.57 -6.84
C ALA A 43 1.29 -16.94 -7.51
N GLU A 44 0.07 -17.45 -7.50
CA GLU A 44 -0.28 -18.64 -8.29
C GLU A 44 -0.22 -18.32 -9.78
N LYS A 45 0.65 -19.02 -10.52
CA LYS A 45 0.82 -18.77 -11.95
C LYS A 45 -0.38 -19.19 -12.78
N ALA A 46 -1.02 -20.29 -12.39
CA ALA A 46 -2.22 -20.80 -13.06
C ALA A 46 -3.42 -19.87 -12.90
N GLY A 47 -4.34 -19.90 -13.85
CA GLY A 47 -5.66 -19.30 -13.72
C GLY A 47 -6.52 -20.03 -12.68
N ASN A 48 -7.70 -19.47 -12.37
CA ASN A 48 -8.65 -20.14 -11.49
C ASN A 48 -9.51 -21.17 -12.25
N ALA A 49 -10.26 -22.00 -11.51
CA ALA A 49 -10.98 -23.14 -12.07
C ALA A 49 -12.07 -22.77 -13.08
N ASP A 50 -12.74 -21.61 -12.93
CA ASP A 50 -13.80 -21.15 -13.82
C ASP A 50 -13.28 -20.26 -14.98
N GLY A 51 -11.98 -19.99 -15.03
CA GLY A 51 -11.33 -19.18 -16.08
C GLY A 51 -11.57 -17.67 -15.94
N SER A 52 -12.25 -17.21 -14.88
CA SER A 52 -12.48 -15.78 -14.65
C SER A 52 -11.23 -15.02 -14.23
N ILE A 53 -10.22 -15.71 -13.69
CA ILE A 53 -8.87 -15.20 -13.49
C ILE A 53 -7.94 -15.98 -14.43
N PRO A 54 -7.32 -15.35 -15.44
CA PRO A 54 -6.45 -16.03 -16.39
C PRO A 54 -5.12 -16.46 -15.73
N ALA A 55 -4.40 -17.38 -16.39
CA ALA A 55 -3.02 -17.65 -16.04
C ALA A 55 -2.17 -16.38 -16.22
N TRP A 56 -1.17 -16.19 -15.33
CA TRP A 56 -0.22 -15.08 -15.47
C TRP A 56 0.72 -15.33 -16.66
N ASP A 57 0.81 -14.37 -17.56
CA ASP A 57 1.57 -14.44 -18.83
C ASP A 57 2.82 -13.54 -18.86
N GLY A 58 3.17 -12.93 -17.72
CA GLY A 58 4.28 -11.98 -17.59
C GLY A 58 3.81 -10.55 -17.29
N GLY A 59 2.53 -10.29 -17.43
CA GLY A 59 1.93 -8.97 -17.20
C GLY A 59 2.33 -7.93 -18.25
N LEU A 60 2.14 -6.66 -17.93
CA LEU A 60 2.38 -5.53 -18.84
C LEU A 60 3.76 -4.94 -18.58
N SER A 61 4.80 -5.45 -19.24
CA SER A 61 6.20 -5.15 -18.92
C SER A 61 6.82 -4.00 -19.73
N SER A 62 6.08 -3.39 -20.67
CA SER A 62 6.61 -2.29 -21.48
C SER A 62 5.53 -1.40 -22.09
N ALA A 63 5.92 -0.16 -22.41
CA ALA A 63 5.06 0.77 -23.13
C ALA A 63 4.64 0.27 -24.52
N ALA A 64 5.49 -0.53 -25.18
CA ALA A 64 5.14 -1.13 -26.45
C ALA A 64 4.00 -2.16 -26.35
N GLN A 65 4.01 -3.00 -25.30
CA GLN A 65 2.92 -3.93 -25.01
C GLN A 65 1.62 -3.20 -24.64
N ALA A 66 1.74 -2.02 -23.99
CA ALA A 66 0.60 -1.16 -23.71
C ALA A 66 0.01 -0.44 -24.93
N GLY A 67 0.54 -0.72 -26.13
CA GLY A 67 0.13 0.00 -27.36
C GLY A 67 0.61 1.46 -27.43
N ASN A 68 1.58 1.85 -26.60
CA ASN A 68 2.12 3.21 -26.52
C ASN A 68 3.64 3.27 -26.62
N PRO A 69 4.24 2.80 -27.75
CA PRO A 69 5.70 2.69 -27.89
C PRO A 69 6.44 4.04 -27.85
N GLY A 70 5.72 5.16 -28.03
CA GLY A 70 6.26 6.52 -27.98
C GLY A 70 6.15 7.18 -26.61
N PHE A 71 5.76 6.47 -25.56
CA PHE A 71 5.61 7.02 -24.21
C PHE A 71 6.89 7.69 -23.70
N LYS A 72 6.74 8.87 -23.10
CA LYS A 72 7.84 9.60 -22.46
C LYS A 72 7.57 9.79 -20.97
N PRO A 73 8.60 9.67 -20.10
CA PRO A 73 8.45 9.85 -18.66
C PRO A 73 7.70 11.14 -18.29
N GLY A 74 6.74 11.01 -17.39
CA GLY A 74 5.88 12.11 -16.95
C GLY A 74 4.65 12.38 -17.83
N GLN A 75 4.44 11.65 -18.90
CA GLN A 75 3.17 11.67 -19.63
C GLN A 75 2.07 10.92 -18.87
N HIS A 76 0.81 11.23 -19.17
CA HIS A 76 -0.32 10.44 -18.71
C HIS A 76 -0.38 9.11 -19.48
N TYR A 77 -0.73 8.04 -18.77
CA TYR A 77 -0.72 6.69 -19.31
C TYR A 77 -1.97 6.43 -20.15
N ALA A 78 -1.77 5.96 -21.38
CA ALA A 78 -2.87 5.46 -22.20
C ALA A 78 -3.42 4.17 -21.58
N ASP A 79 -4.74 3.97 -21.70
CA ASP A 79 -5.42 2.78 -21.21
C ASP A 79 -5.24 1.61 -22.21
N PRO A 80 -4.47 0.55 -21.89
CA PRO A 80 -4.28 -0.59 -22.77
C PRO A 80 -5.55 -1.46 -22.89
N TYR A 81 -6.52 -1.27 -21.98
CA TYR A 81 -7.76 -2.04 -21.89
C TYR A 81 -9.01 -1.20 -22.23
N ALA A 82 -8.84 -0.08 -22.93
CA ALA A 82 -9.94 0.83 -23.27
C ALA A 82 -11.04 0.18 -24.12
N SER A 83 -10.72 -0.90 -24.85
CA SER A 83 -11.69 -1.66 -25.67
C SER A 83 -12.55 -2.64 -24.89
N ASP A 84 -12.21 -2.93 -23.63
CA ASP A 84 -12.95 -3.88 -22.80
C ASP A 84 -14.38 -3.42 -22.58
N LYS A 85 -15.28 -4.41 -22.59
CA LYS A 85 -16.69 -4.20 -22.23
C LYS A 85 -16.93 -4.71 -20.82
N PRO A 86 -17.78 -4.04 -20.02
CA PRO A 86 -18.19 -4.55 -18.74
C PRO A 86 -18.84 -5.94 -18.88
N LEU A 87 -18.49 -6.85 -17.98
CA LEU A 87 -19.14 -8.16 -17.88
C LEU A 87 -20.54 -8.02 -17.23
N TYR A 88 -20.59 -7.28 -16.14
CA TYR A 88 -21.80 -6.97 -15.38
C TYR A 88 -21.55 -5.85 -14.38
N THR A 89 -22.63 -5.41 -13.73
CA THR A 89 -22.57 -4.41 -12.66
C THR A 89 -23.13 -5.00 -11.38
N VAL A 90 -22.35 -4.93 -10.30
CA VAL A 90 -22.80 -5.29 -8.95
C VAL A 90 -23.44 -4.05 -8.32
N THR A 91 -24.65 -4.22 -7.79
CA THR A 91 -25.46 -3.19 -7.14
C THR A 91 -26.05 -3.72 -5.84
N ALA A 92 -26.68 -2.88 -5.05
CA ALA A 92 -27.41 -3.31 -3.85
C ALA A 92 -28.47 -4.40 -4.14
N ALA A 93 -29.08 -4.37 -5.34
CA ALA A 93 -30.14 -5.31 -5.70
C ALA A 93 -29.65 -6.74 -5.99
N ASN A 94 -28.43 -6.88 -6.50
CA ASN A 94 -27.88 -8.19 -6.89
C ASN A 94 -26.63 -8.61 -6.10
N MET A 95 -26.16 -7.80 -5.13
CA MET A 95 -24.94 -8.08 -4.37
C MET A 95 -24.96 -9.44 -3.66
N GLY A 96 -26.14 -9.97 -3.32
CA GLY A 96 -26.27 -11.29 -2.71
C GLY A 96 -25.68 -12.41 -3.57
N GLN A 97 -25.76 -12.30 -4.90
CA GLN A 97 -25.20 -13.28 -5.86
C GLN A 97 -23.65 -13.27 -5.86
N TYR A 98 -23.05 -12.17 -5.42
CA TYR A 98 -21.59 -11.95 -5.44
C TYR A 98 -21.00 -11.82 -4.03
N ALA A 99 -21.76 -12.16 -2.98
CA ALA A 99 -21.39 -11.87 -1.60
C ALA A 99 -20.06 -12.48 -1.17
N ASN A 100 -19.67 -13.63 -1.72
CA ASN A 100 -18.39 -14.30 -1.48
C ASN A 100 -17.20 -13.62 -2.19
N LYS A 101 -17.45 -12.76 -3.18
CA LYS A 101 -16.46 -12.00 -3.94
C LYS A 101 -16.38 -10.51 -3.53
N LEU A 102 -17.09 -10.11 -2.47
CA LEU A 102 -17.12 -8.75 -1.94
C LEU A 102 -16.48 -8.66 -0.56
N THR A 103 -15.77 -7.57 -0.29
CA THR A 103 -15.32 -7.22 1.08
C THR A 103 -16.54 -6.80 1.93
N GLU A 104 -16.39 -6.76 3.24
CA GLU A 104 -17.44 -6.20 4.11
C GLU A 104 -17.63 -4.71 3.83
N GLY A 105 -16.55 -3.99 3.51
CA GLY A 105 -16.60 -2.60 3.06
C GLY A 105 -17.44 -2.40 1.80
N HIS A 106 -17.20 -3.20 0.77
CA HIS A 106 -17.99 -3.14 -0.49
C HIS A 106 -19.47 -3.42 -0.24
N LYS A 107 -19.80 -4.47 0.54
CA LYS A 107 -21.19 -4.76 0.93
C LYS A 107 -21.84 -3.57 1.62
N LYS A 108 -21.12 -2.95 2.57
CA LYS A 108 -21.63 -1.79 3.31
C LYS A 108 -21.82 -0.56 2.43
N LEU A 109 -20.91 -0.29 1.50
CA LEU A 109 -21.03 0.81 0.52
C LEU A 109 -22.25 0.61 -0.39
N LEU A 110 -22.44 -0.60 -0.94
CA LEU A 110 -23.59 -0.96 -1.76
C LEU A 110 -24.92 -0.79 -0.97
N GLN A 111 -24.95 -1.19 0.30
CA GLN A 111 -26.14 -1.03 1.16
C GLN A 111 -26.42 0.43 1.53
N THR A 112 -25.36 1.19 1.85
CA THR A 112 -25.49 2.58 2.31
C THR A 112 -25.87 3.51 1.17
N TYR A 113 -25.25 3.33 0.01
CA TYR A 113 -25.44 4.19 -1.17
C TYR A 113 -26.15 3.43 -2.30
N LYS A 114 -27.22 2.72 -1.95
CA LYS A 114 -27.94 1.77 -2.83
C LYS A 114 -28.38 2.32 -4.18
N ASN A 115 -28.55 3.65 -4.31
CA ASN A 115 -29.00 4.29 -5.53
C ASN A 115 -27.85 4.89 -6.37
N SER A 116 -26.62 4.93 -5.85
CA SER A 116 -25.50 5.63 -6.51
C SER A 116 -24.21 4.82 -6.55
N PHE A 117 -23.92 4.01 -5.51
CA PHE A 117 -22.72 3.16 -5.52
C PHE A 117 -23.01 1.86 -6.28
N LYS A 118 -22.08 1.51 -7.15
CA LYS A 118 -22.10 0.27 -7.95
C LYS A 118 -20.67 -0.12 -8.28
N MET A 119 -20.46 -1.39 -8.56
CA MET A 119 -19.15 -1.90 -9.00
C MET A 119 -19.31 -2.45 -10.41
N ILE A 120 -18.67 -1.80 -11.39
CA ILE A 120 -18.69 -2.25 -12.79
C ILE A 120 -17.52 -3.22 -12.96
N VAL A 121 -17.84 -4.49 -13.19
CA VAL A 121 -16.87 -5.58 -13.29
C VAL A 121 -16.45 -5.78 -14.74
N TYR A 122 -15.16 -5.83 -14.98
CA TYR A 122 -14.52 -6.04 -16.28
C TYR A 122 -13.76 -7.36 -16.31
N PRO A 123 -13.36 -7.84 -17.50
CA PRO A 123 -12.46 -8.98 -17.62
C PRO A 123 -11.16 -8.73 -16.83
N THR A 124 -10.66 -9.76 -16.18
CA THR A 124 -9.44 -9.70 -15.38
C THR A 124 -8.21 -9.68 -16.27
N HIS A 125 -7.34 -8.68 -16.08
CA HIS A 125 -6.00 -8.63 -16.66
C HIS A 125 -4.96 -8.58 -15.54
N ARG A 126 -4.16 -9.62 -15.45
CA ARG A 126 -3.05 -9.72 -14.48
C ARG A 126 -1.86 -8.90 -14.97
N SER A 127 -2.05 -7.56 -15.01
CA SER A 127 -1.10 -6.62 -15.63
C SER A 127 0.17 -6.37 -14.80
N ALA A 128 0.20 -6.78 -13.54
CA ALA A 128 1.37 -6.57 -12.69
C ALA A 128 2.63 -7.19 -13.30
N ALA A 129 3.64 -6.36 -13.51
CA ALA A 129 4.95 -6.74 -14.02
C ALA A 129 6.04 -5.90 -13.32
N PHE A 130 7.24 -6.45 -13.25
CA PHE A 130 8.38 -5.83 -12.56
C PHE A 130 9.67 -6.10 -13.35
N PRO A 131 10.73 -5.30 -13.14
CA PRO A 131 12.03 -5.58 -13.76
C PRO A 131 12.58 -6.96 -13.35
N GLU A 132 13.25 -7.65 -14.27
CA GLU A 132 13.80 -8.99 -14.05
C GLU A 132 14.71 -9.05 -12.82
N ARG A 133 15.51 -8.00 -12.56
CA ARG A 133 16.35 -7.92 -11.37
C ARG A 133 15.59 -8.06 -10.05
N ILE A 134 14.32 -7.63 -10.02
CA ILE A 134 13.45 -7.74 -8.81
C ILE A 134 12.98 -9.19 -8.66
N TYR A 135 12.71 -9.87 -9.75
CA TYR A 135 12.40 -11.30 -9.76
C TYR A 135 13.58 -12.13 -9.26
N ASP A 136 14.78 -11.87 -9.79
CA ASP A 136 16.02 -12.50 -9.34
C ASP A 136 16.33 -12.22 -7.87
N ALA A 137 16.16 -10.97 -7.45
CA ALA A 137 16.35 -10.57 -6.06
C ALA A 137 15.36 -11.28 -5.12
N THR A 138 14.09 -11.39 -5.52
CA THR A 138 13.05 -12.09 -4.75
C THR A 138 13.42 -13.56 -4.54
N LYS A 139 13.83 -14.25 -5.61
CA LYS A 139 14.26 -15.63 -5.50
C LYS A 139 15.49 -15.80 -4.60
N ARG A 140 16.45 -14.86 -4.68
CA ARG A 140 17.67 -14.86 -3.86
C ARG A 140 17.36 -14.69 -2.37
N VAL A 141 16.47 -13.75 -2.00
CA VAL A 141 16.18 -13.43 -0.60
C VAL A 141 15.16 -14.38 0.05
N ALA A 142 14.44 -15.18 -0.72
CA ALA A 142 13.42 -16.10 -0.20
C ALA A 142 13.93 -17.06 0.89
N THR A 143 15.20 -17.49 0.81
CA THR A 143 15.82 -18.40 1.76
C THR A 143 16.61 -17.70 2.87
N THR A 144 16.69 -16.37 2.88
CA THR A 144 17.46 -15.59 3.85
C THR A 144 16.64 -14.57 4.62
N ALA A 145 15.50 -14.15 4.08
CA ALA A 145 14.64 -13.15 4.70
C ALA A 145 14.06 -13.65 6.03
N ASN A 146 14.15 -12.82 7.06
CA ASN A 146 13.58 -13.10 8.38
C ASN A 146 12.89 -11.84 8.94
N LEU A 147 11.91 -12.02 9.80
CA LEU A 147 11.34 -10.95 10.59
C LEU A 147 12.33 -10.50 11.66
N ALA A 148 12.47 -9.21 11.86
CA ALA A 148 13.14 -8.65 13.04
C ALA A 148 12.31 -8.88 14.30
N ALA A 149 12.89 -8.56 15.47
CA ALA A 149 12.26 -8.78 16.76
C ALA A 149 10.83 -8.20 16.82
N GLY A 150 9.89 -9.01 17.28
CA GLY A 150 8.47 -8.64 17.38
C GLY A 150 7.76 -8.41 16.04
N GLY A 151 8.36 -8.78 14.92
CA GLY A 151 7.81 -8.52 13.58
C GLY A 151 7.94 -7.07 13.12
N ASN A 152 8.74 -6.24 13.82
CA ASN A 152 8.85 -4.80 13.58
C ASN A 152 9.90 -4.41 12.53
N GLY A 153 10.29 -5.35 11.68
CA GLY A 153 11.26 -5.13 10.61
C GLY A 153 11.58 -6.41 9.87
N VAL A 154 12.48 -6.31 8.92
CA VAL A 154 12.98 -7.41 8.09
C VAL A 154 14.51 -7.41 8.12
N THR A 155 15.11 -8.59 8.10
CA THR A 155 16.55 -8.83 7.98
C THR A 155 16.80 -9.88 6.92
N GLY A 156 18.00 -9.95 6.37
CA GLY A 156 18.38 -10.93 5.35
C GLY A 156 17.75 -10.70 3.98
N ALA A 157 17.19 -9.50 3.73
CA ALA A 157 16.56 -9.17 2.46
C ALA A 157 16.81 -7.72 2.05
N VAL A 158 17.16 -7.53 0.79
CA VAL A 158 17.22 -6.24 0.08
C VAL A 158 16.80 -6.44 -1.37
N GLU A 159 16.25 -5.39 -1.98
CA GLU A 159 15.84 -5.30 -3.38
C GLU A 159 14.60 -6.13 -3.75
N GLY A 160 14.53 -7.40 -3.36
CA GLY A 160 13.41 -8.31 -3.67
C GLY A 160 12.29 -8.31 -2.62
N ILE A 161 11.22 -9.02 -2.94
CA ILE A 161 10.13 -9.31 -1.99
C ILE A 161 10.64 -10.27 -0.92
N PRO A 162 10.61 -9.91 0.37
CA PRO A 162 11.24 -10.73 1.41
C PRO A 162 10.51 -12.06 1.65
N PHE A 163 9.19 -12.08 1.58
CA PHE A 163 8.37 -13.23 1.96
C PHE A 163 7.42 -13.64 0.83
N ALA A 164 7.97 -13.97 -0.35
CA ALA A 164 7.17 -14.34 -1.53
C ALA A 164 6.22 -15.55 -1.28
N ILE A 165 6.51 -16.35 -0.27
CA ILE A 165 5.66 -17.45 0.24
C ILE A 165 5.42 -17.20 1.73
N PRO A 166 4.49 -16.30 2.09
CA PRO A 166 4.31 -15.86 3.47
C PRO A 166 3.64 -16.95 4.33
N LYS A 167 4.02 -16.99 5.61
CA LYS A 167 3.48 -17.86 6.66
C LYS A 167 2.68 -17.09 7.72
N GLN A 168 2.88 -15.76 7.79
CA GLN A 168 2.28 -14.90 8.80
C GLN A 168 1.71 -13.62 8.17
N GLY A 169 0.70 -13.02 8.80
CA GLY A 169 0.09 -11.80 8.28
C GLY A 169 1.05 -10.61 8.23
N VAL A 170 1.98 -10.49 9.18
CA VAL A 170 2.97 -9.42 9.20
C VAL A 170 3.99 -9.55 8.05
N GLU A 171 4.24 -10.75 7.53
CA GLU A 171 5.09 -10.96 6.35
C GLU A 171 4.43 -10.37 5.09
N VAL A 172 3.12 -10.55 4.93
CA VAL A 172 2.34 -9.93 3.83
C VAL A 172 2.36 -8.41 3.96
N PHE A 173 2.24 -7.87 5.16
CA PHE A 173 2.38 -6.44 5.40
C PHE A 173 3.76 -5.91 4.96
N TRP A 174 4.85 -6.60 5.34
CA TRP A 174 6.20 -6.20 4.93
C TRP A 174 6.44 -6.33 3.43
N ASN A 175 5.84 -7.33 2.77
CA ASN A 175 5.87 -7.42 1.31
C ASN A 175 5.24 -6.18 0.66
N HIS A 176 4.11 -5.69 1.20
CA HIS A 176 3.50 -4.45 0.73
C HIS A 176 4.42 -3.24 0.92
N VAL A 177 5.02 -3.09 2.10
CA VAL A 177 5.92 -1.95 2.39
C VAL A 177 7.16 -1.96 1.51
N LEU A 178 7.73 -3.15 1.27
CA LEU A 178 9.01 -3.33 0.56
C LEU A 178 8.88 -3.66 -0.94
N ARG A 179 7.63 -3.69 -1.47
CA ARG A 179 7.41 -3.94 -2.89
C ARG A 179 8.11 -2.90 -3.76
N PHE A 180 8.49 -3.28 -4.96
CA PHE A 180 9.11 -2.39 -5.92
C PHE A 180 8.12 -1.33 -6.43
N ARG A 181 8.52 -0.06 -6.37
CA ARG A 181 7.80 1.12 -6.87
C ARG A 181 8.71 2.02 -7.70
N ALA A 182 9.66 1.43 -8.43
CA ALA A 182 10.82 2.04 -9.06
C ALA A 182 11.99 2.33 -8.10
N ASP A 183 13.06 2.89 -8.64
CA ASP A 183 14.23 3.33 -7.85
C ASP A 183 14.03 4.75 -7.31
N THR A 184 13.40 5.60 -8.13
CA THR A 184 13.00 6.98 -7.81
C THR A 184 11.66 7.27 -8.44
N ALA A 185 10.92 8.21 -7.88
CA ALA A 185 9.70 8.71 -8.49
C ALA A 185 9.49 10.19 -8.15
N GLN A 186 8.94 10.92 -9.11
CA GLN A 186 8.37 12.26 -8.89
C GLN A 186 6.95 12.27 -9.45
N ARG A 187 6.02 12.93 -8.75
CA ARG A 187 4.66 13.11 -9.22
C ARG A 187 4.08 14.43 -8.74
N SER A 188 3.14 14.99 -9.52
CA SER A 188 2.25 16.07 -9.10
C SER A 188 0.85 15.49 -8.92
N ILE A 189 0.23 15.71 -7.76
CA ILE A 189 -1.06 15.13 -7.41
C ILE A 189 -1.95 16.13 -6.68
N GLY A 190 -3.26 15.94 -6.82
CA GLY A 190 -4.29 16.55 -5.99
C GLY A 190 -4.77 15.61 -4.89
N GLN A 191 -5.10 16.19 -3.74
CA GLN A 191 -5.85 15.57 -2.66
C GLN A 191 -7.12 16.37 -2.40
N ALA A 192 -8.26 15.71 -2.23
CA ALA A 192 -9.51 16.36 -1.94
C ALA A 192 -10.26 15.66 -0.81
N ALA A 193 -10.49 16.37 0.30
CA ALA A 193 -11.44 15.96 1.33
C ALA A 193 -12.85 16.42 0.91
N VAL A 194 -13.65 15.48 0.43
CA VAL A 194 -15.00 15.75 -0.07
C VAL A 194 -15.99 15.70 1.06
N THR A 195 -16.79 16.76 1.22
CA THR A 195 -17.82 16.87 2.27
C THR A 195 -19.03 16.00 1.94
N ALA A 196 -19.91 15.79 2.93
CA ALA A 196 -21.17 15.07 2.72
C ALA A 196 -22.10 15.76 1.70
N SER A 197 -21.94 17.06 1.42
CA SER A 197 -22.67 17.78 0.37
C SER A 197 -22.04 17.61 -1.02
N GLY A 198 -20.80 17.09 -1.10
CA GLY A 198 -20.04 16.95 -2.35
C GLY A 198 -19.07 18.11 -2.63
N SER A 199 -19.00 19.10 -1.74
CA SER A 199 -18.05 20.23 -1.88
C SER A 199 -16.63 19.82 -1.50
N TYR A 200 -15.63 20.38 -2.17
CA TYR A 200 -14.21 20.13 -1.87
C TYR A 200 -13.33 21.31 -2.30
N THR A 201 -12.15 21.39 -1.71
CA THR A 201 -11.08 22.27 -2.14
C THR A 201 -9.82 21.41 -2.34
N PRO A 202 -9.28 21.30 -3.55
CA PRO A 202 -8.09 20.48 -3.76
C PRO A 202 -6.88 21.08 -3.07
N VAL A 203 -6.09 20.22 -2.44
CA VAL A 203 -4.71 20.53 -2.02
C VAL A 203 -3.78 19.84 -3.01
N LYS A 204 -2.84 20.58 -3.59
CA LYS A 204 -1.90 20.04 -4.57
C LYS A 204 -0.54 19.82 -3.95
N PHE A 205 0.09 18.70 -4.34
CA PHE A 205 1.41 18.31 -3.87
C PHE A 205 2.34 18.01 -5.05
N ARG A 206 3.62 18.23 -4.80
CA ARG A 206 4.70 17.64 -5.57
C ARG A 206 5.45 16.67 -4.65
N ASP A 207 5.38 15.39 -4.97
CA ASP A 207 6.02 14.30 -4.23
C ASP A 207 7.31 13.88 -4.94
N GLU A 208 8.38 13.61 -4.16
CA GLU A 208 9.62 12.98 -4.63
C GLU A 208 9.96 11.79 -3.72
N PHE A 209 10.32 10.68 -4.33
CA PHE A 209 10.72 9.45 -3.65
C PHE A 209 12.11 8.99 -4.10
N LEU A 210 12.89 8.47 -3.18
CA LEU A 210 14.06 7.64 -3.42
C LEU A 210 13.85 6.33 -2.66
N PHE A 211 13.56 5.25 -3.38
CA PHE A 211 13.38 3.92 -2.81
C PHE A 211 14.74 3.23 -2.69
N GLN A 212 15.41 3.44 -1.54
CA GLN A 212 16.76 2.95 -1.33
C GLN A 212 16.82 1.42 -1.27
N TYR A 213 15.78 0.78 -0.67
CA TYR A 213 15.67 -0.68 -0.61
C TYR A 213 15.73 -1.34 -1.99
N SER A 214 15.14 -0.72 -3.00
CA SER A 214 15.02 -1.28 -4.35
C SER A 214 16.19 -0.94 -5.28
N GLN A 215 17.20 -0.18 -4.83
CA GLN A 215 18.33 0.19 -5.69
C GLN A 215 19.13 -1.04 -6.10
N ALA A 216 19.54 -1.11 -7.36
CA ALA A 216 20.36 -2.20 -7.87
C ALA A 216 21.68 -2.30 -7.12
N GLY A 217 22.03 -3.50 -6.66
CA GLY A 217 23.25 -3.76 -5.90
C GLY A 217 23.28 -3.19 -4.48
N MET A 218 22.09 -2.91 -3.91
CA MET A 218 21.96 -2.54 -2.51
C MET A 218 22.34 -3.71 -1.60
N THR A 219 22.92 -3.38 -0.45
CA THR A 219 23.19 -4.33 0.64
C THR A 219 22.62 -3.79 1.94
N GLU A 220 22.38 -4.64 2.93
CA GLU A 220 21.88 -4.18 4.25
C GLU A 220 22.80 -3.14 4.88
N GLN A 221 24.11 -3.29 4.73
CA GLN A 221 25.08 -2.32 5.23
C GLN A 221 24.96 -0.95 4.55
N LYS A 222 24.80 -0.92 3.21
CA LYS A 222 24.61 0.33 2.46
C LYS A 222 23.26 0.97 2.72
N LEU A 223 22.23 0.15 3.01
CA LEU A 223 20.89 0.60 3.31
C LEU A 223 20.83 1.42 4.60
N ASP A 224 21.70 1.10 5.58
CA ASP A 224 21.79 1.79 6.87
C ASP A 224 20.42 2.02 7.53
N ASN A 225 19.62 0.95 7.53
CA ASN A 225 18.27 0.90 8.07
C ASN A 225 17.24 1.85 7.39
N VAL A 226 17.55 2.58 6.33
CA VAL A 226 16.64 3.51 5.64
C VAL A 226 16.20 2.94 4.30
N ILE A 227 14.94 2.49 4.21
CA ILE A 227 14.39 1.86 3.00
C ILE A 227 13.95 2.87 1.95
N ALA A 228 13.51 4.06 2.37
CA ALA A 228 13.05 5.09 1.45
C ALA A 228 13.16 6.48 2.05
N PHE A 229 13.35 7.45 1.18
CA PHE A 229 13.23 8.87 1.47
C PHE A 229 12.02 9.41 0.71
N PHE A 230 11.24 10.25 1.36
CA PHE A 230 10.06 10.88 0.80
C PHE A 230 10.03 12.38 1.10
N ILE A 231 9.81 13.19 0.07
CA ILE A 231 9.52 14.61 0.20
C ILE A 231 8.15 14.88 -0.40
N GLN A 232 7.32 15.59 0.34
CA GLN A 232 6.05 16.13 -0.13
C GLN A 232 6.06 17.65 0.04
N GLU A 233 5.98 18.39 -1.06
CA GLU A 233 5.84 19.83 -1.07
C GLU A 233 4.39 20.20 -1.40
N THR A 234 3.75 20.99 -0.56
CA THR A 234 2.42 21.55 -0.84
C THR A 234 2.58 22.72 -1.82
N THR A 235 1.91 22.64 -2.97
CA THR A 235 2.00 23.67 -4.03
C THR A 235 0.74 24.55 -4.14
N ALA A 236 -0.40 24.06 -3.64
CA ALA A 236 -1.67 24.80 -3.58
C ALA A 236 -2.56 24.26 -2.45
N PRO A 237 -3.51 25.03 -1.92
CA PRO A 237 -3.73 26.46 -2.16
C PRO A 237 -2.65 27.35 -1.52
N ALA A 238 -2.62 28.63 -1.86
CA ALA A 238 -1.58 29.58 -1.44
C ALA A 238 -1.32 29.62 0.07
N ARG A 239 -2.37 29.38 0.90
CA ARG A 239 -2.25 29.37 2.37
C ARG A 239 -1.35 28.25 2.92
N TYR A 240 -1.13 27.18 2.16
CA TYR A 240 -0.29 26.03 2.52
C TYR A 240 0.93 25.87 1.63
N ALA A 241 1.00 26.62 0.53
CA ALA A 241 2.08 26.51 -0.44
C ALA A 241 3.46 26.76 0.19
N GLY A 242 4.42 25.92 -0.15
CA GLY A 242 5.79 25.95 0.39
C GLY A 242 5.97 25.15 1.69
N GLU A 243 4.93 24.57 2.29
CA GLU A 243 5.12 23.57 3.34
C GLU A 243 5.76 22.32 2.74
N ILE A 244 6.81 21.79 3.39
CA ILE A 244 7.51 20.60 2.94
C ILE A 244 7.60 19.59 4.07
N LEU A 245 7.12 18.37 3.84
CA LEU A 245 7.31 17.20 4.67
C LEU A 245 8.47 16.38 4.12
N LEU A 246 9.44 16.00 4.97
CA LEU A 246 10.47 15.01 4.68
C LEU A 246 10.28 13.81 5.59
N VAL A 247 10.36 12.62 5.04
CA VAL A 247 10.26 11.36 5.79
C VAL A 247 11.42 10.44 5.41
N HIS A 248 12.04 9.83 6.42
CA HIS A 248 12.95 8.70 6.27
C HIS A 248 12.23 7.45 6.82
N GLU A 249 11.95 6.51 5.95
CA GLU A 249 11.35 5.22 6.31
C GLU A 249 12.41 4.24 6.74
N THR A 250 12.18 3.53 7.83
CA THR A 250 13.16 2.58 8.37
C THR A 250 12.73 1.13 8.17
N LEU A 251 13.69 0.23 7.95
CA LEU A 251 13.48 -1.20 7.76
C LEU A 251 13.21 -1.92 9.08
N ASP A 252 14.11 -1.76 10.02
CA ASP A 252 13.99 -2.32 11.37
C ASP A 252 13.56 -1.22 12.35
N GLN A 253 12.27 -1.15 12.58
CA GLN A 253 11.66 -0.12 13.42
C GLN A 253 11.88 -0.39 14.93
N SER A 254 12.38 -1.58 15.30
CA SER A 254 12.81 -1.85 16.68
C SER A 254 14.13 -1.16 17.03
N LYS A 255 14.98 -0.89 16.01
CA LYS A 255 16.23 -0.13 16.16
C LYS A 255 15.99 1.36 16.10
N GLU A 256 15.22 1.79 15.11
CA GLU A 256 14.92 3.21 14.89
C GLU A 256 13.56 3.37 14.17
N ASN A 257 12.66 4.12 14.79
CA ASN A 257 11.37 4.47 14.19
C ASN A 257 11.53 5.44 13.01
N ARG A 258 10.50 5.51 12.16
CA ARG A 258 10.35 6.52 11.11
C ARG A 258 10.74 7.89 11.63
N ARG A 259 11.54 8.63 10.85
CA ARG A 259 11.92 10.01 11.11
C ARG A 259 11.20 10.94 10.15
N ALA A 260 10.67 12.05 10.67
CA ALA A 260 10.05 13.05 9.82
C ALA A 260 10.39 14.47 10.27
N TRP A 261 10.41 15.39 9.29
CA TRP A 261 10.64 16.81 9.48
C TRP A 261 9.66 17.61 8.63
N ILE A 262 9.24 18.75 9.16
CA ILE A 262 8.38 19.70 8.45
C ILE A 262 9.11 21.03 8.34
N TYR A 263 9.20 21.55 7.13
CA TYR A 263 9.57 22.94 6.88
C TYR A 263 8.32 23.79 6.78
N ASN A 264 8.30 24.88 7.55
CA ASN A 264 7.21 25.86 7.51
C ASN A 264 7.73 27.16 6.85
N PRO A 265 7.18 27.59 5.69
CA PRO A 265 7.66 28.75 4.96
C PRO A 265 7.45 30.08 5.71
N GLY A 266 6.39 30.20 6.50
CA GLY A 266 6.12 31.40 7.32
C GLY A 266 7.15 31.62 8.43
N GLN A 267 7.69 30.53 8.98
CA GLN A 267 8.72 30.58 10.02
C GLN A 267 10.14 30.40 9.48
N ARG A 268 10.28 29.94 8.23
CA ARG A 268 11.53 29.55 7.58
C ARG A 268 12.36 28.57 8.42
N ARG A 269 11.69 27.66 9.11
CA ARG A 269 12.31 26.70 10.04
C ARG A 269 11.90 25.27 9.71
N VAL A 270 12.88 24.37 9.87
CA VAL A 270 12.66 22.92 9.86
C VAL A 270 12.47 22.47 11.31
N ARG A 271 11.43 21.69 11.55
CA ARG A 271 11.13 21.07 12.85
C ARG A 271 10.96 19.57 12.67
N ARG A 272 11.36 18.79 13.66
CA ARG A 272 11.05 17.37 13.71
C ARG A 272 9.54 17.18 13.92
N ALA A 273 8.92 16.28 13.16
CA ALA A 273 7.53 15.87 13.30
C ALA A 273 7.49 14.53 14.03
N PRO A 274 7.20 14.49 15.34
CA PRO A 274 7.07 13.23 16.07
C PRO A 274 5.76 12.51 15.72
N ASN A 275 5.72 11.20 15.97
CA ASN A 275 4.50 10.37 15.91
C ASN A 275 3.81 10.23 14.55
N VAL A 276 4.54 10.39 13.43
CA VAL A 276 3.99 10.20 12.08
C VAL A 276 3.85 8.72 11.66
N ALA A 277 4.12 7.78 12.55
CA ALA A 277 4.09 6.34 12.24
C ALA A 277 2.72 5.68 12.50
N PHE A 278 1.76 6.41 13.06
CA PHE A 278 0.49 5.88 13.56
C PHE A 278 -0.72 6.73 13.12
N ASP A 279 -1.64 6.96 14.03
CA ASP A 279 -2.97 7.56 13.80
C ASP A 279 -3.04 9.08 13.93
N ASN A 280 -1.92 9.77 13.88
CA ASN A 280 -1.96 11.23 13.72
C ASN A 280 -2.70 11.60 12.43
N PRO A 281 -3.35 12.76 12.37
CA PRO A 281 -3.99 13.23 11.14
C PRO A 281 -2.99 13.28 9.97
N GLY A 282 -3.39 12.76 8.82
CA GLY A 282 -2.61 12.88 7.58
C GLY A 282 -2.51 14.33 7.11
N THR A 283 -1.42 14.68 6.42
CA THR A 283 -1.16 16.04 5.93
C THR A 283 -2.33 16.55 5.07
N ASN A 284 -2.90 17.69 5.48
CA ASN A 284 -4.00 18.38 4.79
C ASN A 284 -5.20 17.48 4.42
N ALA A 285 -5.45 16.39 5.18
CA ALA A 285 -6.47 15.39 4.89
C ALA A 285 -7.81 15.66 5.60
N ASP A 286 -7.96 16.77 6.31
CA ASP A 286 -9.16 17.14 7.05
C ASP A 286 -9.69 16.00 7.96
N ASN A 287 -8.77 15.33 8.65
CA ASN A 287 -8.99 14.15 9.50
C ASN A 287 -9.62 12.93 8.79
N GLN A 288 -9.68 12.92 7.45
CA GLN A 288 -10.26 11.79 6.71
C GLN A 288 -9.31 10.58 6.61
N ARG A 289 -8.01 10.75 6.84
CA ARG A 289 -7.05 9.66 6.98
C ARG A 289 -6.06 9.89 8.13
N THR A 290 -5.47 8.81 8.59
CA THR A 290 -4.32 8.82 9.51
C THR A 290 -2.99 8.86 8.76
N SER A 291 -1.90 9.20 9.46
CA SER A 291 -0.56 9.26 8.85
C SER A 291 -0.13 7.91 8.28
N ASP A 292 -0.50 6.80 8.93
CA ASP A 292 -0.18 5.44 8.50
C ASP A 292 -1.06 4.91 7.36
N GLN A 293 -2.08 5.66 6.91
CA GLN A 293 -2.91 5.31 5.75
C GLN A 293 -2.37 5.84 4.41
N TYR A 294 -1.16 6.38 4.35
CA TYR A 294 -0.53 6.72 3.08
C TYR A 294 -0.10 5.44 2.36
N ASP A 295 -0.28 5.39 1.02
CA ASP A 295 -0.03 4.17 0.25
C ASP A 295 -0.83 2.96 0.80
N MET A 296 -2.10 3.18 1.13
CA MET A 296 -3.05 2.25 1.74
C MET A 296 -2.71 1.86 3.18
N TYR A 297 -1.48 1.46 3.49
CA TYR A 297 -0.95 1.28 4.83
C TYR A 297 0.57 1.36 4.81
N ASN A 298 1.11 2.43 5.35
CA ASN A 298 2.54 2.64 5.51
C ASN A 298 2.82 3.22 6.91
N GLY A 299 2.83 2.36 7.91
CA GLY A 299 3.05 2.71 9.33
C GLY A 299 3.86 1.65 10.05
N SER A 300 3.95 1.76 11.38
CA SER A 300 4.55 0.72 12.19
C SER A 300 3.57 -0.43 12.42
N PRO A 301 4.02 -1.69 12.28
CA PRO A 301 3.19 -2.86 12.58
C PRO A 301 3.06 -3.15 14.08
N GLU A 302 3.83 -2.50 14.94
CA GLU A 302 4.07 -2.88 16.34
C GLU A 302 2.82 -2.92 17.23
N ARG A 303 1.82 -2.06 16.92
CA ARG A 303 0.59 -1.95 17.74
C ARG A 303 -0.44 -3.02 17.43
N TYR A 304 -0.22 -3.83 16.39
CA TYR A 304 -1.18 -4.80 15.90
C TYR A 304 -0.66 -6.23 16.00
N GLU A 305 -1.59 -7.14 16.28
CA GLU A 305 -1.42 -8.55 16.03
C GLU A 305 -1.89 -8.86 14.61
N TRP A 306 -1.13 -9.69 13.90
CA TRP A 306 -1.30 -9.91 12.48
C TRP A 306 -1.68 -11.36 12.22
N THR A 307 -2.87 -11.59 11.69
CA THR A 307 -3.37 -12.92 11.34
C THR A 307 -3.43 -13.08 9.83
N LEU A 308 -2.75 -14.06 9.28
CA LEU A 308 -2.92 -14.48 7.89
C LEU A 308 -4.17 -15.33 7.76
N VAL A 309 -5.24 -14.78 7.17
CA VAL A 309 -6.51 -15.48 6.98
C VAL A 309 -6.43 -16.47 5.82
N GLY A 310 -5.65 -16.14 4.78
CA GLY A 310 -5.48 -16.96 3.58
C GLY A 310 -5.76 -16.16 2.31
N LYS A 311 -5.98 -16.85 1.19
CA LYS A 311 -6.31 -16.24 -0.10
C LYS A 311 -7.82 -16.24 -0.36
N LYS A 312 -8.29 -15.22 -1.06
CA LYS A 312 -9.66 -15.13 -1.59
C LYS A 312 -9.66 -14.55 -3.00
N GLU A 313 -10.66 -14.89 -3.76
CA GLU A 313 -10.97 -14.25 -5.05
C GLU A 313 -12.04 -13.19 -4.81
N ILE A 314 -11.70 -11.91 -4.98
CA ILE A 314 -12.63 -10.79 -4.74
C ILE A 314 -12.53 -9.74 -5.85
N TYR A 315 -13.60 -8.96 -6.01
CA TYR A 315 -13.55 -7.78 -6.87
C TYR A 315 -12.77 -6.67 -6.19
N VAL A 316 -11.78 -6.16 -6.90
CA VAL A 316 -10.89 -5.08 -6.43
C VAL A 316 -10.74 -4.03 -7.52
N PRO A 317 -10.46 -2.76 -7.17
CA PRO A 317 -10.07 -1.76 -8.15
C PRO A 317 -8.76 -2.20 -8.82
N TYR A 318 -8.76 -2.30 -10.17
CA TYR A 318 -7.58 -2.72 -10.91
C TYR A 318 -7.58 -2.12 -12.31
N ASN A 319 -6.40 -1.89 -12.91
CA ASN A 319 -6.25 -1.30 -14.24
C ASN A 319 -7.06 0.00 -14.44
N ALA A 320 -7.03 0.87 -13.43
CA ALA A 320 -7.87 2.05 -13.31
C ALA A 320 -7.39 3.24 -14.19
N TYR A 321 -6.92 2.97 -15.42
CA TYR A 321 -6.34 3.98 -16.32
C TYR A 321 -7.31 5.11 -16.66
N LYS A 322 -8.61 4.82 -16.74
CA LYS A 322 -9.64 5.83 -16.99
C LYS A 322 -9.65 6.91 -15.91
N LEU A 323 -9.49 6.53 -14.63
CA LEU A 323 -9.42 7.47 -13.51
C LEU A 323 -8.17 8.35 -13.54
N GLN A 324 -7.11 7.95 -14.24
CA GLN A 324 -5.85 8.69 -14.37
C GLN A 324 -5.83 9.62 -15.60
N SER A 325 -6.83 9.48 -16.51
CA SER A 325 -6.85 10.20 -17.77
C SER A 325 -6.88 11.72 -17.59
N ASN A 326 -6.04 12.45 -18.33
CA ASN A 326 -6.03 13.91 -18.38
C ASN A 326 -7.18 14.51 -19.20
N THR A 327 -8.05 13.68 -19.79
CA THR A 327 -9.29 14.13 -20.42
C THR A 327 -10.40 14.42 -19.42
N LEU A 328 -10.24 13.96 -18.16
CA LEU A 328 -11.18 14.16 -17.07
C LEU A 328 -10.77 15.36 -16.20
N LYS A 329 -11.77 16.01 -15.61
CA LYS A 329 -11.60 17.00 -14.54
C LYS A 329 -11.83 16.36 -13.18
N TYR A 330 -11.30 16.96 -12.11
CA TYR A 330 -11.59 16.53 -10.75
C TYR A 330 -13.10 16.47 -10.48
N SER A 331 -13.87 17.43 -11.04
CA SER A 331 -15.32 17.47 -10.95
C SER A 331 -16.04 16.32 -11.66
N ASP A 332 -15.42 15.66 -12.64
CA ASP A 332 -15.97 14.47 -13.27
C ASP A 332 -15.85 13.25 -12.36
N ILE A 333 -14.78 13.20 -11.60
CA ILE A 333 -14.43 12.10 -10.68
C ILE A 333 -15.11 12.27 -9.32
N LEU A 334 -14.95 13.45 -8.70
CA LEU A 334 -15.41 13.70 -7.33
C LEU A 334 -16.92 14.00 -7.32
N LYS A 335 -17.68 13.15 -6.65
CA LYS A 335 -19.14 13.30 -6.49
C LYS A 335 -19.50 13.25 -5.00
N LYS A 336 -20.76 13.47 -4.71
CA LYS A 336 -21.28 13.31 -3.34
C LYS A 336 -21.17 11.85 -2.89
N ASN A 337 -20.72 11.63 -1.66
CA ASN A 337 -20.58 10.34 -0.96
C ASN A 337 -19.46 9.40 -1.45
N HIS A 338 -19.13 9.38 -2.73
CA HIS A 338 -18.10 8.54 -3.35
C HIS A 338 -17.71 9.11 -4.73
N ILE A 339 -16.68 8.58 -5.32
CA ILE A 339 -16.30 8.96 -6.70
C ILE A 339 -17.35 8.49 -7.71
N ASN A 340 -17.30 9.04 -8.91
CA ASN A 340 -18.13 8.60 -10.03
C ASN A 340 -17.80 7.15 -10.41
N GLN A 341 -18.69 6.22 -10.06
CA GLN A 341 -18.51 4.78 -10.28
C GLN A 341 -18.51 4.37 -11.76
N ASP A 342 -18.98 5.23 -12.69
CA ASP A 342 -18.88 4.99 -14.14
C ASP A 342 -17.43 5.12 -14.65
N LEU A 343 -16.53 5.67 -13.83
CA LEU A 343 -15.12 5.81 -14.13
C LEU A 343 -14.26 4.73 -13.44
N ALA A 344 -14.80 4.05 -12.44
CA ALA A 344 -14.11 3.00 -11.71
C ALA A 344 -14.13 1.68 -12.50
N ARG A 345 -13.06 0.90 -12.37
CA ARG A 345 -12.92 -0.43 -12.94
C ARG A 345 -12.62 -1.42 -11.82
N TYR A 346 -13.43 -2.48 -11.73
CA TYR A 346 -13.25 -3.58 -10.81
C TYR A 346 -12.98 -4.86 -11.60
N GLU A 347 -12.04 -5.65 -11.12
CA GLU A 347 -11.68 -6.94 -11.69
C GLU A 347 -11.66 -8.00 -10.59
N LEU A 348 -11.86 -9.28 -10.94
CA LEU A 348 -11.72 -10.39 -10.01
C LEU A 348 -10.25 -10.77 -9.87
N HIS A 349 -9.67 -10.61 -8.67
CA HIS A 349 -8.29 -11.00 -8.40
C HIS A 349 -8.19 -11.91 -7.18
N ARG A 350 -7.14 -12.76 -7.14
CA ARG A 350 -6.74 -13.45 -5.92
C ARG A 350 -5.98 -12.48 -5.03
N VAL A 351 -6.41 -12.39 -3.78
CA VAL A 351 -5.77 -11.53 -2.77
C VAL A 351 -5.43 -12.32 -1.53
N TRP A 352 -4.33 -11.97 -0.88
CA TRP A 352 -4.08 -12.33 0.49
C TRP A 352 -4.97 -11.51 1.40
N VAL A 353 -5.64 -12.17 2.34
CA VAL A 353 -6.47 -11.53 3.37
C VAL A 353 -5.72 -11.57 4.68
N VAL A 354 -5.49 -10.39 5.26
CA VAL A 354 -4.76 -10.23 6.51
C VAL A 354 -5.60 -9.40 7.47
N ASP A 355 -5.86 -9.94 8.66
CA ASP A 355 -6.45 -9.19 9.76
C ASP A 355 -5.34 -8.62 10.67
N SER A 356 -5.42 -7.32 10.94
CA SER A 356 -4.59 -6.66 11.95
C SER A 356 -5.49 -6.17 13.10
N THR A 357 -5.33 -6.77 14.28
CA THR A 357 -6.12 -6.46 15.48
C THR A 357 -5.25 -5.73 16.50
N LEU A 358 -5.75 -4.64 17.05
CA LEU A 358 -5.00 -3.82 18.00
C LEU A 358 -4.64 -4.61 19.27
N LYS A 359 -3.35 -4.60 19.63
CA LYS A 359 -2.84 -5.27 20.85
C LYS A 359 -3.41 -4.63 22.11
N ALA A 360 -3.64 -5.44 23.14
CA ALA A 360 -4.03 -4.94 24.45
C ALA A 360 -3.00 -3.92 24.98
N GLY A 361 -3.49 -2.83 25.59
CA GLY A 361 -2.64 -1.76 26.11
C GLY A 361 -2.13 -0.75 25.07
N THR A 362 -2.41 -0.96 23.77
CA THR A 362 -2.08 0.01 22.72
C THR A 362 -3.33 0.82 22.30
N SER A 363 -3.12 1.91 21.58
CA SER A 363 -4.23 2.76 21.10
C SER A 363 -4.05 3.11 19.62
N HIS A 364 -5.17 3.15 18.91
CA HIS A 364 -5.30 3.62 17.54
C HIS A 364 -6.77 3.94 17.26
N VAL A 365 -7.07 4.78 16.26
CA VAL A 365 -8.47 5.05 15.86
C VAL A 365 -9.14 3.80 15.29
N TYR A 366 -8.38 2.88 14.71
CA TYR A 366 -8.86 1.59 14.21
C TYR A 366 -8.48 0.46 15.14
N SER A 367 -9.48 -0.21 15.72
CA SER A 367 -9.27 -1.40 16.56
C SER A 367 -8.89 -2.64 15.73
N ARG A 368 -9.34 -2.68 14.48
CA ARG A 368 -9.04 -3.74 13.51
C ARG A 368 -9.00 -3.19 12.10
N ARG A 369 -8.14 -3.75 11.26
CA ARG A 369 -8.13 -3.55 9.82
C ARG A 369 -8.02 -4.90 9.12
N THR A 370 -8.88 -5.14 8.12
CA THR A 370 -8.75 -6.29 7.21
C THR A 370 -8.16 -5.77 5.91
N LEU A 371 -6.98 -6.24 5.57
CA LEU A 371 -6.25 -5.86 4.36
C LEU A 371 -6.48 -6.91 3.28
N TYR A 372 -6.69 -6.43 2.05
CA TYR A 372 -6.81 -7.25 0.85
C TYR A 372 -5.66 -6.90 -0.08
N VAL A 373 -4.66 -7.79 -0.11
CA VAL A 373 -3.37 -7.57 -0.76
C VAL A 373 -3.27 -8.40 -2.02
N ASP A 374 -3.03 -7.75 -3.13
CA ASP A 374 -2.88 -8.41 -4.43
C ASP A 374 -1.76 -9.46 -4.41
N GLU A 375 -2.05 -10.66 -4.89
CA GLU A 375 -1.04 -11.72 -4.91
C GLU A 375 0.06 -11.48 -5.96
N ASP A 376 -0.26 -10.75 -7.05
CA ASP A 376 0.67 -10.51 -8.15
C ASP A 376 1.69 -9.41 -7.85
N SER A 377 1.31 -8.42 -7.03
CA SER A 377 2.13 -7.20 -6.84
C SER A 377 2.45 -6.87 -5.39
N TRP A 378 1.78 -7.51 -4.42
CA TRP A 378 1.81 -7.16 -3.00
C TRP A 378 1.23 -5.78 -2.67
N GLN A 379 0.55 -5.13 -3.61
CA GLN A 379 -0.17 -3.90 -3.37
C GLN A 379 -1.44 -4.17 -2.55
N ILE A 380 -1.69 -3.40 -1.49
CA ILE A 380 -2.99 -3.39 -0.81
C ILE A 380 -4.01 -2.71 -1.74
N LEU A 381 -5.08 -3.40 -2.09
CA LEU A 381 -6.10 -2.92 -3.01
C LEU A 381 -7.36 -2.41 -2.29
N ALA A 382 -7.67 -2.98 -1.12
CA ALA A 382 -8.76 -2.53 -0.27
C ALA A 382 -8.42 -2.73 1.20
N VAL A 383 -9.03 -1.94 2.09
CA VAL A 383 -8.94 -2.11 3.54
C VAL A 383 -10.28 -1.81 4.19
N ASP A 384 -10.76 -2.74 4.99
CA ASP A 384 -11.90 -2.54 5.88
C ASP A 384 -11.40 -2.10 7.26
N CYS A 385 -11.74 -0.87 7.68
CA CYS A 385 -11.30 -0.28 8.94
C CYS A 385 -12.42 -0.27 9.97
N TYR A 386 -12.18 -0.83 11.15
CA TYR A 386 -13.15 -0.96 12.23
C TYR A 386 -12.81 -0.04 13.40
N ASP A 387 -13.84 0.58 13.99
CA ASP A 387 -13.71 1.42 15.17
C ASP A 387 -13.49 0.60 16.45
N ARG A 388 -13.37 1.26 17.61
CA ARG A 388 -13.18 0.62 18.92
C ARG A 388 -14.39 -0.21 19.39
N ARG A 389 -15.55 -0.05 18.76
CA ARG A 389 -16.75 -0.86 19.01
C ARG A 389 -16.84 -2.07 18.09
N GLY A 390 -15.82 -2.28 17.22
CA GLY A 390 -15.81 -3.33 16.22
C GLY A 390 -16.76 -3.08 15.04
N GLN A 391 -17.26 -1.84 14.88
CA GLN A 391 -18.12 -1.48 13.76
C GLN A 391 -17.27 -1.03 12.58
N LEU A 392 -17.66 -1.42 11.38
CA LEU A 392 -17.02 -0.96 10.15
C LEU A 392 -17.20 0.56 10.05
N TYR A 393 -16.08 1.27 10.10
CA TYR A 393 -16.02 2.72 10.23
C TYR A 393 -15.60 3.39 8.93
N ARG A 394 -14.51 2.91 8.31
CA ARG A 394 -14.00 3.43 7.03
C ARG A 394 -13.68 2.30 6.08
N VAL A 395 -13.80 2.60 4.79
CA VAL A 395 -13.41 1.71 3.70
C VAL A 395 -12.34 2.42 2.87
N GLN A 396 -11.23 1.73 2.59
CA GLN A 396 -10.22 2.24 1.66
C GLN A 396 -10.26 1.44 0.36
N GLU A 397 -10.05 2.13 -0.74
CA GLU A 397 -9.81 1.54 -2.06
C GLU A 397 -8.55 2.14 -2.68
N GLY A 398 -7.66 1.28 -3.17
CA GLY A 398 -6.48 1.64 -3.95
C GLY A 398 -6.74 1.33 -5.43
N HIS A 399 -7.08 2.35 -6.20
CA HIS A 399 -7.22 2.22 -7.65
C HIS A 399 -5.84 2.20 -8.29
N VAL A 400 -5.45 1.07 -8.85
CA VAL A 400 -4.08 0.83 -9.34
C VAL A 400 -4.03 0.83 -10.86
N ILE A 401 -2.86 1.21 -11.37
CA ILE A 401 -2.43 0.93 -12.75
C ILE A 401 -1.04 0.31 -12.74
N ASN A 402 -0.69 -0.40 -13.79
CA ASN A 402 0.69 -0.74 -14.06
C ASN A 402 1.36 0.41 -14.81
N TYR A 403 2.40 0.99 -14.22
CA TYR A 403 3.23 2.03 -14.81
C TYR A 403 4.25 1.36 -15.72
N TYR A 404 3.85 1.14 -16.98
CA TYR A 404 4.49 0.23 -17.93
C TYR A 404 5.82 0.71 -18.52
N ASP A 405 6.25 1.95 -18.31
CA ASP A 405 7.56 2.47 -18.72
C ASP A 405 8.70 2.06 -17.78
N VAL A 406 8.38 1.93 -16.50
CA VAL A 406 9.21 1.29 -15.47
C VAL A 406 8.30 0.31 -14.75
N PRO A 407 8.13 -0.93 -15.25
CA PRO A 407 7.03 -1.79 -14.86
C PRO A 407 6.95 -1.95 -13.34
N ASN A 408 5.86 -1.44 -12.80
CA ASN A 408 5.48 -1.56 -11.39
C ASN A 408 3.98 -1.27 -11.24
N LEU A 409 3.32 -1.95 -10.31
CA LEU A 409 1.93 -1.69 -9.97
C LEU A 409 1.85 -0.76 -8.77
N TRP A 410 1.17 0.39 -8.93
CA TRP A 410 0.99 1.33 -7.84
C TRP A 410 -0.35 2.06 -7.96
N THR A 411 -0.82 2.66 -6.85
CA THR A 411 -2.05 3.43 -6.83
C THR A 411 -1.93 4.70 -7.67
N THR A 412 -2.93 4.94 -8.50
CA THR A 412 -3.14 6.24 -9.15
C THR A 412 -4.14 7.09 -8.35
N LEU A 413 -5.07 6.46 -7.64
CA LEU A 413 -6.04 7.11 -6.76
C LEU A 413 -6.28 6.24 -5.52
N GLU A 414 -6.16 6.83 -4.34
CA GLU A 414 -6.50 6.22 -3.06
C GLU A 414 -7.75 6.90 -2.49
N LEU A 415 -8.70 6.09 -2.04
CA LEU A 415 -9.93 6.56 -1.41
C LEU A 415 -9.97 6.13 0.05
N VAL A 416 -10.45 7.01 0.92
CA VAL A 416 -10.83 6.68 2.30
C VAL A 416 -12.24 7.20 2.52
N MET A 417 -13.22 6.30 2.56
CA MET A 417 -14.63 6.61 2.66
C MET A 417 -15.11 6.44 4.10
N ASP A 418 -15.61 7.50 4.72
CA ASP A 418 -16.13 7.51 6.09
C ASP A 418 -17.63 7.21 6.08
N LEU A 419 -17.97 6.01 6.56
CA LEU A 419 -19.34 5.49 6.57
C LEU A 419 -20.24 6.17 7.60
N SER A 420 -19.66 6.89 8.57
CA SER A 420 -20.42 7.53 9.65
C SER A 420 -21.04 8.87 9.24
N ASN A 421 -20.42 9.56 8.26
CA ASN A 421 -20.80 10.92 7.93
C ASN A 421 -20.90 11.22 6.42
N GLY A 422 -20.61 10.22 5.56
CA GLY A 422 -20.70 10.35 4.11
C GLY A 422 -19.61 11.22 3.48
N ARG A 423 -18.54 11.53 4.21
CA ARG A 423 -17.35 12.22 3.70
C ARG A 423 -16.36 11.20 3.16
N TYR A 424 -15.47 11.64 2.26
CA TYR A 424 -14.36 10.82 1.84
C TYR A 424 -13.14 11.65 1.44
N LEU A 425 -11.98 11.02 1.48
CA LEU A 425 -10.76 11.57 0.94
C LEU A 425 -10.44 10.88 -0.39
N ALA A 426 -10.04 11.66 -1.38
CA ALA A 426 -9.42 11.19 -2.62
C ALA A 426 -7.99 11.74 -2.68
N LEU A 427 -6.99 10.85 -2.76
CA LEU A 427 -5.57 11.19 -2.83
C LEU A 427 -4.97 10.60 -4.11
N GLY A 428 -4.23 11.36 -4.86
CA GLY A 428 -3.57 10.90 -6.08
C GLY A 428 -4.17 11.43 -7.38
N LEU A 429 -5.12 12.36 -7.32
CA LEU A 429 -5.73 12.98 -8.51
C LEU A 429 -4.64 13.64 -9.39
N GLN A 430 -4.52 13.20 -10.63
CA GLN A 430 -3.50 13.69 -11.59
C GLN A 430 -4.11 14.34 -12.83
N ASN A 431 -5.41 14.23 -13.01
CA ASN A 431 -6.15 14.57 -14.23
C ASN A 431 -5.94 16.02 -14.70
N GLU A 432 -5.79 16.96 -13.77
CA GLU A 432 -5.57 18.37 -14.04
C GLU A 432 -4.10 18.80 -13.81
N GLU A 433 -3.21 17.83 -13.59
CA GLU A 433 -1.80 18.10 -13.45
C GLU A 433 -1.09 17.96 -14.82
N PRO A 434 -0.09 18.81 -15.11
CA PRO A 434 0.56 18.82 -16.42
C PRO A 434 1.42 17.57 -16.67
N ARG A 435 1.81 16.88 -15.61
CA ARG A 435 2.64 15.66 -15.67
C ARG A 435 2.12 14.63 -14.69
N SER A 436 2.21 13.37 -15.11
CA SER A 436 1.99 12.19 -14.27
C SER A 436 3.30 11.78 -13.55
N TYR A 437 3.48 10.49 -13.26
CA TYR A 437 4.71 9.99 -12.65
C TYR A 437 5.91 10.09 -13.60
N ASP A 438 7.05 10.46 -13.02
CA ASP A 438 8.36 10.43 -13.67
C ASP A 438 9.31 9.60 -12.80
N PHE A 439 9.67 8.42 -13.28
CA PHE A 439 10.56 7.49 -12.60
C PHE A 439 12.03 7.66 -12.99
N THR A 440 12.36 8.68 -13.79
CA THR A 440 13.72 8.90 -14.33
C THR A 440 14.50 9.95 -13.59
N ILE A 441 13.94 10.57 -12.55
CA ILE A 441 14.63 11.59 -11.77
C ILE A 441 15.90 11.03 -11.13
N LYS A 442 16.94 11.88 -11.05
CA LYS A 442 18.20 11.50 -10.39
C LYS A 442 18.26 12.14 -9.00
N ARG A 443 18.35 11.32 -7.98
CA ARG A 443 18.41 11.75 -6.58
C ARG A 443 19.37 10.87 -5.80
N THR A 444 19.92 11.45 -4.76
CA THR A 444 20.81 10.78 -3.80
C THR A 444 20.30 11.00 -2.37
N PRO A 445 20.70 10.21 -1.37
CA PRO A 445 20.34 10.44 0.03
C PRO A 445 20.70 11.85 0.55
N ALA A 446 21.68 12.53 -0.04
CA ALA A 446 22.06 13.90 0.32
C ALA A 446 20.96 14.94 -0.01
N ASP A 447 20.12 14.65 -1.01
CA ASP A 447 19.01 15.53 -1.39
C ASP A 447 17.86 15.49 -0.38
N TYR A 448 17.83 14.50 0.49
CA TYR A 448 16.77 14.24 1.47
C TYR A 448 17.23 14.48 2.91
N GLN A 449 18.18 15.38 3.12
CA GLN A 449 18.61 15.74 4.47
C GLN A 449 17.80 16.93 5.00
N PRO A 450 17.57 17.07 6.33
CA PRO A 450 16.80 18.17 6.89
C PRO A 450 17.33 19.56 6.50
N ASN A 451 18.65 19.74 6.35
CA ASN A 451 19.26 20.98 5.89
C ASN A 451 18.97 21.28 4.40
N ALA A 452 18.65 20.26 3.59
CA ALA A 452 18.27 20.45 2.20
C ALA A 452 16.85 21.06 2.08
N LEU A 453 15.96 20.80 3.03
CA LEU A 453 14.60 21.39 3.04
C LEU A 453 14.60 22.90 3.09
N GLN A 454 15.50 23.48 3.89
CA GLN A 454 15.63 24.93 4.02
C GLN A 454 16.04 25.57 2.69
N ARG A 455 16.94 24.94 1.95
CA ARG A 455 17.36 25.41 0.62
C ARG A 455 16.26 25.30 -0.42
N ARG A 456 15.39 24.29 -0.34
CA ARG A 456 14.22 24.09 -1.22
C ARG A 456 13.13 25.13 -0.92
N GLY A 457 12.85 25.41 0.34
CA GLY A 457 11.77 26.30 0.77
C GLY A 457 12.05 27.80 0.59
N VAL A 458 13.29 28.20 0.25
CA VAL A 458 13.68 29.61 0.00
C VAL A 458 13.57 29.97 -1.50
N ARG A 459 13.31 29.00 -2.37
CA ARG A 459 13.08 29.23 -3.81
C ARG A 459 11.60 29.39 -4.09
#